data_0cadb88136d7c4646c02f89ae4aae967
#
_entry.id   0cadb88136d7c4646c02f89ae4aae967
#
_cell.length_a   1.000
_cell.length_b   1.000
_cell.length_c   1.000
_cell.angle_alpha   90.00
_cell.angle_beta   90.00
_cell.angle_gamma   90.00
#
_symmetry.space_group_name_H-M   'P 1'
#
loop_
_entity.id
_entity.type
_entity.pdbx_description
1 polymer ?
#
loop_
_entity_poly.entity_id
_entity_poly.type
_entity_poly.pdbx_seq_one_letter_code
_entity_poly.pdbx_strand_id
1 'polypeptide(L)'
;TNGNPFTYQIGAWYPFRINVQYKLPNNTVHAGDTTTMTLPVGFSPAQPFQFEVKAGNDVVANGKIVDGNPAKVVLTYTAYVDTHSGIHGSFYFNAQINSNTQTQTGDIPVTLTVSGDQAVVTAGTVKFNPPKVEPVPLIKAGWADSSDKTIGHYKINVNQTNQAMVGAVLSDTLLNPGVEYEGPFQVLEGVWVKNPTGTDIQFTQERDITAEFANKISVQGNRFTIAIGSRPAGKGLQIRYKVKIKYEVAVGEVFKNEVELEDNGKN
;
A
#
# COMPACT_ATOMS: atom_id res chain seq x y z
N THR A 1 -9.94 12.35 -15.32
CA THR A 1 -11.02 11.81 -16.15
C THR A 1 -12.26 12.61 -15.86
N ASN A 2 -12.90 13.17 -16.85
CA ASN A 2 -14.06 14.07 -16.76
C ASN A 2 -15.35 13.31 -16.36
N GLY A 3 -15.31 12.56 -15.26
CA GLY A 3 -16.44 11.75 -14.79
C GLY A 3 -16.71 10.47 -15.60
N ASN A 4 -15.90 10.17 -16.60
CA ASN A 4 -16.04 8.93 -17.35
C ASN A 4 -15.50 7.74 -16.58
N PRO A 5 -16.16 6.59 -16.61
CA PRO A 5 -15.65 5.36 -16.01
C PRO A 5 -14.32 4.95 -16.65
N PHE A 6 -13.46 4.26 -15.90
CA PHE A 6 -12.26 3.67 -16.47
C PHE A 6 -12.64 2.64 -17.53
N THR A 7 -11.94 2.68 -18.66
CA THR A 7 -12.18 1.74 -19.77
C THR A 7 -11.50 0.38 -19.57
N TYR A 8 -10.62 0.26 -18.59
CA TYR A 8 -9.90 -0.96 -18.24
C TYR A 8 -10.15 -1.38 -16.79
N GLN A 9 -9.98 -2.66 -16.53
CA GLN A 9 -10.10 -3.27 -15.22
C GLN A 9 -8.98 -2.84 -14.30
N ILE A 10 -9.32 -2.54 -13.04
CA ILE A 10 -8.35 -2.26 -11.98
C ILE A 10 -8.29 -3.48 -11.06
N GLY A 11 -7.07 -3.95 -10.78
CA GLY A 11 -6.80 -4.96 -9.76
C GLY A 11 -6.78 -4.36 -8.34
N ALA A 12 -6.82 -5.23 -7.34
CA ALA A 12 -6.56 -4.84 -5.95
C ALA A 12 -5.19 -4.18 -5.83
N TRP A 13 -5.10 -3.11 -5.02
CA TRP A 13 -3.87 -2.36 -4.74
C TRP A 13 -3.23 -1.67 -5.97
N TYR A 14 -3.91 -1.67 -7.12
CA TYR A 14 -3.46 -0.89 -8.28
C TYR A 14 -3.78 0.59 -8.07
N PRO A 15 -2.78 1.48 -8.13
CA PRO A 15 -3.01 2.90 -7.95
C PRO A 15 -3.72 3.49 -9.17
N PHE A 16 -4.69 4.36 -8.92
CA PHE A 16 -5.31 5.20 -9.93
C PHE A 16 -5.35 6.64 -9.44
N ARG A 17 -5.36 7.56 -10.39
CA ARG A 17 -5.32 8.99 -10.13
C ARG A 17 -6.73 9.56 -10.05
N ILE A 18 -6.98 10.34 -9.01
CA ILE A 18 -8.15 11.21 -8.88
C ILE A 18 -7.70 12.63 -9.14
N ASN A 19 -8.23 13.24 -10.22
CA ASN A 19 -7.96 14.65 -10.54
C ASN A 19 -9.07 15.50 -9.94
N VAL A 20 -8.67 16.56 -9.24
CA VAL A 20 -9.58 17.50 -8.57
C VAL A 20 -9.41 18.87 -9.19
N GLN A 21 -10.52 19.48 -9.58
CA GLN A 21 -10.58 20.92 -9.90
C GLN A 21 -11.20 21.63 -8.71
N TYR A 22 -10.66 22.77 -8.35
CA TYR A 22 -11.15 23.57 -7.23
C TYR A 22 -11.25 25.03 -7.56
N LYS A 23 -12.14 25.70 -6.85
CA LYS A 23 -12.28 27.15 -6.81
C LYS A 23 -12.58 27.55 -5.37
N LEU A 24 -11.81 28.47 -4.83
CA LEU A 24 -12.04 29.00 -3.49
C LEU A 24 -12.92 30.23 -3.56
N PRO A 25 -13.91 30.37 -2.68
CA PRO A 25 -14.65 31.61 -2.54
C PRO A 25 -13.72 32.71 -2.02
N ASN A 26 -13.89 33.93 -2.53
CA ASN A 26 -13.03 35.05 -2.15
C ASN A 26 -13.25 35.46 -0.69
N ASN A 27 -12.18 35.74 0.02
CA ASN A 27 -12.17 36.30 1.40
C ASN A 27 -12.92 35.42 2.43
N THR A 28 -12.97 34.11 2.23
CA THR A 28 -13.65 33.19 3.17
C THR A 28 -12.75 32.07 3.65
N VAL A 29 -11.62 31.87 2.99
CA VAL A 29 -10.62 30.87 3.36
C VAL A 29 -9.34 31.58 3.78
N HIS A 30 -8.80 31.21 4.93
CA HIS A 30 -7.62 31.83 5.55
C HIS A 30 -6.49 30.84 5.71
N ALA A 31 -5.28 31.35 5.92
CA ALA A 31 -4.12 30.52 6.24
C ALA A 31 -4.37 29.66 7.47
N GLY A 32 -4.08 28.37 7.36
CA GLY A 32 -4.33 27.37 8.41
C GLY A 32 -5.72 26.72 8.35
N ASP A 33 -6.65 27.27 7.58
CA ASP A 33 -7.93 26.60 7.33
C ASP A 33 -7.72 25.27 6.61
N THR A 34 -8.66 24.35 6.76
CA THR A 34 -8.56 23.02 6.15
C THR A 34 -9.79 22.64 5.35
N THR A 35 -9.57 21.96 4.24
CA THR A 35 -10.61 21.23 3.51
C THR A 35 -10.31 19.75 3.56
N THR A 36 -11.29 18.96 4.00
CA THR A 36 -11.19 17.49 4.04
C THR A 36 -12.08 16.87 2.97
N MET A 37 -11.50 15.97 2.18
CA MET A 37 -12.23 15.10 1.25
C MET A 37 -12.15 13.68 1.78
N THR A 38 -13.31 13.07 2.00
CA THR A 38 -13.41 11.68 2.47
C THR A 38 -13.62 10.76 1.27
N LEU A 39 -12.80 9.74 1.14
CA LEU A 39 -12.91 8.71 0.10
C LEU A 39 -14.04 7.73 0.43
N PRO A 40 -14.55 6.98 -0.56
CA PRO A 40 -15.46 5.88 -0.28
C PRO A 40 -14.83 4.80 0.60
N VAL A 41 -15.65 4.11 1.35
CA VAL A 41 -15.25 2.88 2.06
C VAL A 41 -14.68 1.88 1.05
N GLY A 42 -13.60 1.20 1.39
CA GLY A 42 -12.91 0.26 0.49
C GLY A 42 -11.86 0.91 -0.40
N PHE A 43 -11.68 2.23 -0.30
CA PHE A 43 -10.56 2.91 -0.95
C PHE A 43 -9.50 3.28 0.09
N SER A 44 -8.26 3.03 -0.25
CA SER A 44 -7.11 3.44 0.56
C SER A 44 -6.19 4.37 -0.24
N PRO A 45 -5.35 5.15 0.47
CA PRO A 45 -4.39 6.00 -0.22
C PRO A 45 -3.32 5.18 -0.94
N ALA A 46 -2.79 5.75 -2.03
CA ALA A 46 -1.58 5.30 -2.67
C ALA A 46 -0.55 6.45 -2.71
N GLN A 47 0.72 6.10 -2.75
CA GLN A 47 1.82 7.08 -2.77
C GLN A 47 1.68 8.12 -3.90
N PRO A 48 2.11 9.38 -3.69
CA PRO A 48 2.64 9.95 -2.46
C PRO A 48 1.53 10.35 -1.46
N PHE A 49 1.85 10.27 -0.15
CA PHE A 49 0.90 10.62 0.92
C PHE A 49 0.87 12.12 1.25
N GLN A 50 1.84 12.88 0.74
CA GLN A 50 1.90 14.34 0.86
C GLN A 50 2.15 14.95 -0.51
N PHE A 51 1.55 16.11 -0.77
CA PHE A 51 1.67 16.84 -2.02
C PHE A 51 1.40 18.32 -1.80
N GLU A 52 1.85 19.16 -2.74
CA GLU A 52 1.57 20.58 -2.73
C GLU A 52 0.54 20.93 -3.81
N VAL A 53 -0.40 21.79 -3.46
CA VAL A 53 -1.32 22.43 -4.41
C VAL A 53 -0.73 23.79 -4.76
N LYS A 54 -0.40 24.01 -6.02
CA LYS A 54 0.31 25.21 -6.49
C LYS A 54 -0.50 26.08 -7.43
N ALA A 55 -0.21 27.39 -7.38
CA ALA A 55 -0.57 28.37 -8.39
C ALA A 55 0.75 28.93 -8.96
N GLY A 56 1.17 28.45 -10.13
CA GLY A 56 2.52 28.71 -10.63
C GLY A 56 3.59 28.08 -9.72
N ASN A 57 4.44 28.93 -9.14
CA ASN A 57 5.49 28.50 -8.20
C ASN A 57 5.04 28.59 -6.73
N ASP A 58 3.93 29.25 -6.44
CA ASP A 58 3.47 29.48 -5.07
C ASP A 58 2.60 28.35 -4.56
N VAL A 59 2.81 27.96 -3.31
CA VAL A 59 2.03 26.90 -2.66
C VAL A 59 0.75 27.49 -2.08
N VAL A 60 -0.40 27.06 -2.60
CA VAL A 60 -1.74 27.45 -2.14
C VAL A 60 -2.16 26.64 -0.91
N ALA A 61 -1.90 25.34 -0.95
CA ALA A 61 -2.20 24.41 0.16
C ALA A 61 -1.22 23.25 0.20
N ASN A 62 -1.01 22.73 1.41
CA ASN A 62 -0.30 21.48 1.65
C ASN A 62 -1.33 20.36 1.78
N GLY A 63 -1.24 19.34 0.92
CA GLY A 63 -2.10 18.17 0.93
C GLY A 63 -1.48 17.03 1.71
N LYS A 64 -2.28 16.37 2.54
CA LYS A 64 -1.91 15.14 3.24
C LYS A 64 -2.99 14.11 3.06
N ILE A 65 -2.62 12.88 2.68
CA ILE A 65 -3.54 11.75 2.66
C ILE A 65 -3.39 11.00 3.98
N VAL A 66 -4.50 10.86 4.70
CA VAL A 66 -4.58 10.16 5.99
C VAL A 66 -5.24 8.82 5.75
N ASP A 67 -4.52 7.75 6.09
CA ASP A 67 -5.04 6.39 6.00
C ASP A 67 -6.18 6.18 7.00
N GLY A 68 -7.05 5.26 6.67
CA GLY A 68 -8.24 4.93 7.46
C GLY A 68 -9.32 4.27 6.60
N ASN A 69 -10.41 3.92 7.22
CA ASN A 69 -11.57 3.39 6.49
C ASN A 69 -12.85 4.09 6.98
N PRO A 70 -13.27 5.16 6.32
CA PRO A 70 -12.76 5.73 5.06
C PRO A 70 -11.45 6.53 5.23
N ALA A 71 -10.61 6.53 4.20
CA ALA A 71 -9.43 7.38 4.10
C ALA A 71 -9.81 8.84 3.79
N LYS A 72 -8.92 9.78 4.13
CA LYS A 72 -9.18 11.22 3.97
C LYS A 72 -8.03 11.92 3.27
N VAL A 73 -8.34 12.90 2.44
CA VAL A 73 -7.39 13.88 1.92
C VAL A 73 -7.64 15.21 2.61
N VAL A 74 -6.64 15.73 3.29
CA VAL A 74 -6.71 16.99 4.03
C VAL A 74 -5.83 18.01 3.34
N LEU A 75 -6.39 19.13 2.92
CA LEU A 75 -5.69 20.30 2.44
C LEU A 75 -5.60 21.32 3.57
N THR A 76 -4.41 21.83 3.85
CA THR A 76 -4.18 22.95 4.77
C THR A 76 -3.70 24.13 3.95
N TYR A 77 -4.45 25.24 3.97
CA TYR A 77 -4.15 26.43 3.18
C TYR A 77 -2.98 27.23 3.76
N THR A 78 -2.18 27.81 2.87
CA THR A 78 -1.05 28.69 3.20
C THR A 78 -1.48 30.15 3.25
N ALA A 79 -0.58 31.05 3.63
CA ALA A 79 -0.80 32.49 3.59
C ALA A 79 -1.09 33.06 2.17
N TYR A 80 -0.90 32.27 1.13
CA TYR A 80 -1.26 32.64 -0.23
C TYR A 80 -2.74 33.04 -0.36
N VAL A 81 -3.64 32.32 0.34
CA VAL A 81 -5.08 32.57 0.25
C VAL A 81 -5.53 33.90 0.89
N ASP A 82 -4.74 34.44 1.84
CA ASP A 82 -5.06 35.71 2.50
C ASP A 82 -4.73 36.93 1.62
N THR A 83 -3.85 36.74 0.64
CA THR A 83 -3.33 37.85 -0.19
C THR A 83 -3.79 37.80 -1.65
N HIS A 84 -4.50 36.75 -2.04
CA HIS A 84 -4.96 36.52 -3.42
C HIS A 84 -6.47 36.26 -3.47
N SER A 85 -7.11 36.66 -4.58
CA SER A 85 -8.51 36.42 -4.86
C SER A 85 -8.67 35.67 -6.19
N GLY A 86 -9.86 35.08 -6.42
CA GLY A 86 -10.13 34.31 -7.65
C GLY A 86 -9.31 33.02 -7.75
N ILE A 87 -8.91 32.47 -6.61
CA ILE A 87 -8.06 31.28 -6.56
C ILE A 87 -8.82 30.07 -7.10
N HIS A 88 -8.28 29.49 -8.15
CA HIS A 88 -8.79 28.25 -8.75
C HIS A 88 -7.63 27.45 -9.34
N GLY A 89 -7.81 26.15 -9.51
CA GLY A 89 -6.77 25.31 -10.05
C GLY A 89 -7.16 23.85 -10.07
N SER A 90 -6.15 23.02 -10.22
CA SER A 90 -6.30 21.58 -10.18
C SER A 90 -5.14 20.94 -9.43
N PHE A 91 -5.41 19.83 -8.80
CA PHE A 91 -4.41 18.94 -8.26
C PHE A 91 -4.86 17.50 -8.45
N TYR A 92 -4.01 16.55 -8.08
CA TYR A 92 -4.36 15.16 -8.10
C TYR A 92 -3.78 14.43 -6.89
N PHE A 93 -4.37 13.32 -6.57
CA PHE A 93 -3.82 12.35 -5.63
C PHE A 93 -4.09 10.93 -6.13
N ASN A 94 -3.35 9.96 -5.59
CA ASN A 94 -3.51 8.58 -5.96
C ASN A 94 -4.28 7.82 -4.87
N ALA A 95 -5.23 7.01 -5.31
CA ALA A 95 -5.96 6.06 -4.49
C ALA A 95 -5.84 4.65 -5.07
N GLN A 96 -6.19 3.65 -4.30
CA GLN A 96 -6.23 2.25 -4.70
C GLN A 96 -7.40 1.57 -4.02
N ILE A 97 -7.83 0.41 -4.55
CA ILE A 97 -8.86 -0.38 -3.91
C ILE A 97 -8.24 -1.34 -2.92
N ASN A 98 -8.69 -1.27 -1.68
CA ASN A 98 -8.29 -2.18 -0.62
C ASN A 98 -9.16 -3.44 -0.67
N SER A 99 -8.63 -4.54 -1.17
CA SER A 99 -9.35 -5.80 -1.31
C SER A 99 -9.75 -6.44 0.04
N ASN A 100 -9.15 -6.01 1.15
CA ASN A 100 -9.54 -6.50 2.48
C ASN A 100 -10.87 -5.88 2.95
N THR A 101 -11.20 -4.69 2.47
CA THR A 101 -12.41 -3.95 2.87
C THR A 101 -13.44 -3.82 1.75
N GLN A 102 -12.99 -3.89 0.49
CA GLN A 102 -13.88 -3.87 -0.67
C GLN A 102 -14.29 -5.29 -1.05
N THR A 103 -15.54 -5.63 -0.78
CA THR A 103 -16.10 -6.96 -1.04
C THR A 103 -16.95 -7.03 -2.31
N GLN A 104 -17.28 -5.89 -2.91
CA GLN A 104 -18.05 -5.83 -4.15
C GLN A 104 -17.12 -5.74 -5.35
N THR A 105 -17.52 -6.35 -6.45
CA THR A 105 -16.88 -6.26 -7.76
C THR A 105 -17.81 -5.59 -8.76
N GLY A 106 -17.26 -5.13 -9.89
CA GLY A 106 -18.01 -4.42 -10.91
C GLY A 106 -17.73 -2.92 -10.91
N ASP A 107 -18.71 -2.14 -11.29
CA ASP A 107 -18.57 -0.68 -11.40
C ASP A 107 -18.76 -0.03 -10.02
N ILE A 108 -17.69 0.52 -9.46
CA ILE A 108 -17.69 1.16 -8.14
C ILE A 108 -17.60 2.67 -8.33
N PRO A 109 -18.62 3.44 -7.92
CA PRO A 109 -18.57 4.89 -8.00
C PRO A 109 -17.51 5.46 -7.05
N VAL A 110 -16.71 6.39 -7.55
CA VAL A 110 -15.75 7.15 -6.76
C VAL A 110 -16.42 8.45 -6.32
N THR A 111 -16.98 8.44 -5.11
CA THR A 111 -17.64 9.61 -4.52
C THR A 111 -16.77 10.18 -3.42
N LEU A 112 -16.54 11.48 -3.45
CA LEU A 112 -15.81 12.22 -2.43
C LEU A 112 -16.80 13.07 -1.64
N THR A 113 -16.76 12.98 -0.31
CA THR A 113 -17.49 13.89 0.56
C THR A 113 -16.54 15.00 1.01
N VAL A 114 -16.88 16.24 0.70
CA VAL A 114 -16.06 17.43 1.01
C VAL A 114 -16.60 18.08 2.30
N SER A 115 -15.71 18.44 3.21
CA SER A 115 -16.05 19.16 4.44
C SER A 115 -16.61 20.57 4.14
N GLY A 116 -17.36 21.11 5.08
CA GLY A 116 -18.09 22.37 4.92
C GLY A 116 -19.52 22.10 4.52
N ASP A 117 -19.84 22.14 3.26
CA ASP A 117 -21.22 21.93 2.76
C ASP A 117 -21.63 20.44 2.71
N GLN A 118 -20.76 19.53 3.14
CA GLN A 118 -20.92 18.09 2.97
C GLN A 118 -21.26 17.69 1.52
N ALA A 119 -20.74 18.45 0.58
CA ALA A 119 -20.96 18.20 -0.83
C ALA A 119 -20.43 16.82 -1.23
N VAL A 120 -21.28 16.00 -1.84
CA VAL A 120 -20.89 14.72 -2.42
C VAL A 120 -20.57 14.95 -3.87
N VAL A 121 -19.31 14.77 -4.24
CA VAL A 121 -18.82 14.91 -5.62
C VAL A 121 -18.52 13.55 -6.20
N THR A 122 -19.16 13.18 -7.29
CA THR A 122 -18.84 11.96 -8.04
C THR A 122 -17.67 12.24 -8.98
N ALA A 123 -16.53 11.63 -8.68
CA ALA A 123 -15.32 11.76 -9.50
C ALA A 123 -15.30 10.83 -10.72
N GLY A 124 -16.22 9.86 -10.75
CA GLY A 124 -16.31 8.86 -11.81
C GLY A 124 -16.60 7.47 -11.26
N THR A 125 -16.32 6.46 -12.07
CA THR A 125 -16.53 5.04 -11.71
C THR A 125 -15.25 4.26 -11.97
N VAL A 126 -14.90 3.39 -11.04
CA VAL A 126 -13.79 2.43 -11.17
C VAL A 126 -14.39 1.06 -11.46
N LYS A 127 -13.93 0.44 -12.53
CA LYS A 127 -14.29 -0.95 -12.83
C LYS A 127 -13.35 -1.89 -12.08
N PHE A 128 -13.84 -2.43 -10.96
CA PHE A 128 -13.09 -3.34 -10.10
C PHE A 128 -13.57 -4.77 -10.33
N ASN A 129 -12.76 -5.53 -11.04
CA ASN A 129 -13.05 -6.93 -11.31
C ASN A 129 -11.75 -7.73 -11.31
N PRO A 130 -11.10 -7.86 -10.15
CA PRO A 130 -9.83 -8.55 -10.04
C PRO A 130 -9.99 -10.04 -10.35
N PRO A 131 -8.96 -10.66 -10.92
CA PRO A 131 -8.99 -12.11 -11.17
C PRO A 131 -9.09 -12.87 -9.85
N LYS A 132 -9.65 -14.07 -9.91
CA LYS A 132 -9.59 -15.02 -8.82
C LYS A 132 -8.14 -15.40 -8.54
N VAL A 133 -7.80 -15.57 -7.28
CA VAL A 133 -6.46 -15.98 -6.87
C VAL A 133 -6.48 -17.37 -6.25
N GLU A 134 -5.41 -18.11 -6.47
CA GLU A 134 -5.19 -19.41 -5.83
C GLU A 134 -4.06 -19.32 -4.83
N PRO A 135 -4.16 -20.04 -3.69
CA PRO A 135 -3.09 -20.14 -2.72
C PRO A 135 -1.82 -20.74 -3.35
N VAL A 136 -0.68 -20.15 -3.06
CA VAL A 136 0.63 -20.62 -3.52
C VAL A 136 1.54 -20.92 -2.33
N PRO A 137 2.53 -21.81 -2.48
CA PRO A 137 3.45 -22.13 -1.38
C PRO A 137 4.27 -20.93 -0.91
N LEU A 138 4.60 -20.02 -1.82
CA LEU A 138 5.48 -18.89 -1.57
C LEU A 138 5.09 -17.69 -2.45
N ILE A 139 4.94 -16.52 -1.84
CA ILE A 139 4.79 -15.26 -2.58
C ILE A 139 5.40 -14.12 -1.77
N LYS A 140 5.96 -13.14 -2.45
CA LYS A 140 6.63 -11.98 -1.88
C LYS A 140 6.06 -10.69 -2.45
N ALA A 141 5.95 -9.70 -1.60
CA ALA A 141 5.61 -8.34 -1.98
C ALA A 141 6.58 -7.35 -1.32
N GLY A 142 6.86 -6.24 -2.01
CA GLY A 142 7.68 -5.15 -1.48
C GLY A 142 7.08 -3.81 -1.86
N TRP A 143 7.32 -2.79 -1.01
CA TRP A 143 6.90 -1.40 -1.25
C TRP A 143 7.89 -0.44 -0.61
N ALA A 144 7.95 0.78 -1.14
CA ALA A 144 8.77 1.85 -0.56
C ALA A 144 8.12 2.41 0.71
N ASP A 145 8.93 2.85 1.66
CA ASP A 145 8.43 3.59 2.82
C ASP A 145 7.80 4.92 2.38
N SER A 146 6.75 5.35 3.09
CA SER A 146 5.99 6.54 2.75
C SER A 146 6.73 7.85 3.06
N SER A 147 7.66 7.82 4.00
CA SER A 147 8.39 8.97 4.52
C SER A 147 9.87 8.98 4.15
N ASP A 148 10.47 7.82 3.94
CA ASP A 148 11.89 7.66 3.58
C ASP A 148 12.07 6.76 2.36
N LYS A 149 12.36 7.35 1.20
CA LYS A 149 12.57 6.61 -0.06
C LYS A 149 13.76 5.64 -0.02
N THR A 150 14.65 5.77 0.95
CA THR A 150 15.79 4.88 1.15
C THR A 150 15.44 3.64 1.97
N ILE A 151 14.19 3.50 2.40
CA ILE A 151 13.67 2.33 3.11
C ILE A 151 12.71 1.55 2.21
N GLY A 152 12.97 0.27 2.04
CA GLY A 152 12.04 -0.68 1.43
C GLY A 152 11.46 -1.62 2.48
N HIS A 153 10.17 -1.92 2.36
CA HIS A 153 9.49 -2.92 3.17
C HIS A 153 9.22 -4.16 2.34
N TYR A 154 9.43 -5.31 2.93
CA TYR A 154 9.13 -6.59 2.32
C TYR A 154 8.26 -7.46 3.21
N LYS A 155 7.43 -8.25 2.56
CA LYS A 155 6.56 -9.23 3.16
C LYS A 155 6.64 -10.52 2.35
N ILE A 156 7.02 -11.62 2.99
CA ILE A 156 7.04 -12.95 2.40
C ILE A 156 5.92 -13.76 3.05
N ASN A 157 4.99 -14.24 2.24
CA ASN A 157 3.93 -15.14 2.66
C ASN A 157 4.35 -16.56 2.33
N VAL A 158 4.42 -17.41 3.33
CA VAL A 158 4.86 -18.80 3.22
C VAL A 158 3.68 -19.71 3.50
N ASN A 159 3.54 -20.73 2.65
CA ASN A 159 2.55 -21.80 2.80
C ASN A 159 1.10 -21.31 2.81
N GLN A 160 0.73 -20.48 1.80
CA GLN A 160 -0.69 -20.11 1.63
C GLN A 160 -1.60 -21.31 1.37
N THR A 161 -1.02 -22.45 1.00
CA THR A 161 -1.75 -23.72 0.79
C THR A 161 -2.12 -24.41 2.10
N ASN A 162 -1.63 -23.94 3.23
CA ASN A 162 -1.82 -24.51 4.57
C ASN A 162 -1.45 -26.02 4.67
N GLN A 163 -0.51 -26.49 3.87
CA GLN A 163 -0.03 -27.88 3.88
C GLN A 163 0.99 -28.08 5.02
N ALA A 164 1.23 -29.31 5.42
CA ALA A 164 2.35 -29.61 6.30
C ALA A 164 3.68 -29.32 5.58
N MET A 165 4.66 -28.79 6.31
CA MET A 165 6.03 -28.57 5.84
C MET A 165 7.00 -29.45 6.63
N VAL A 166 8.05 -29.93 5.97
CA VAL A 166 9.06 -30.80 6.58
C VAL A 166 10.46 -30.25 6.38
N GLY A 167 11.12 -29.85 7.48
CA GLY A 167 12.48 -29.32 7.43
C GLY A 167 12.65 -28.11 6.52
N ALA A 168 11.63 -27.27 6.42
CA ALA A 168 11.60 -26.16 5.46
C ALA A 168 12.66 -25.10 5.76
N VAL A 169 13.28 -24.58 4.71
CA VAL A 169 14.26 -23.47 4.75
C VAL A 169 13.83 -22.42 3.75
N LEU A 170 13.73 -21.18 4.20
CA LEU A 170 13.51 -20.01 3.37
C LEU A 170 14.84 -19.29 3.14
N SER A 171 15.10 -18.87 1.91
CA SER A 171 16.18 -17.95 1.60
C SER A 171 15.70 -16.78 0.77
N ASP A 172 16.34 -15.64 0.95
CA ASP A 172 16.03 -14.39 0.27
C ASP A 172 17.33 -13.70 -0.16
N THR A 173 17.37 -13.18 -1.38
CA THR A 173 18.59 -12.58 -1.94
C THR A 173 18.27 -11.23 -2.60
N LEU A 174 18.89 -10.16 -2.10
CA LEU A 174 18.84 -8.83 -2.68
C LEU A 174 19.76 -8.80 -3.91
N LEU A 175 19.25 -8.39 -5.06
CA LEU A 175 20.01 -8.38 -6.31
C LEU A 175 20.58 -7.00 -6.68
N ASN A 176 20.11 -5.93 -6.04
CA ASN A 176 20.63 -4.59 -6.30
C ASN A 176 21.81 -4.29 -5.38
N PRO A 177 22.98 -3.89 -5.93
CA PRO A 177 24.12 -3.43 -5.12
C PRO A 177 23.73 -2.22 -4.26
N GLY A 178 24.30 -2.13 -3.05
CA GLY A 178 24.03 -1.02 -2.14
C GLY A 178 22.67 -1.08 -1.45
N VAL A 179 21.96 -2.20 -1.54
CA VAL A 179 20.75 -2.49 -0.74
C VAL A 179 21.12 -3.53 0.31
N GLU A 180 20.80 -3.26 1.56
CA GLU A 180 21.14 -4.10 2.70
C GLU A 180 19.89 -4.42 3.54
N TYR A 181 19.88 -5.58 4.17
CA TYR A 181 18.83 -5.92 5.15
C TYR A 181 18.94 -5.03 6.38
N GLU A 182 17.81 -4.50 6.80
CA GLU A 182 17.67 -3.71 8.02
C GLU A 182 16.67 -4.41 8.96
N GLY A 183 17.16 -4.81 10.12
CA GLY A 183 16.34 -5.46 11.12
C GLY A 183 15.35 -4.51 11.81
N PRO A 184 14.49 -5.02 12.67
CA PRO A 184 14.34 -6.43 13.00
C PRO A 184 13.51 -7.20 11.95
N PHE A 185 13.74 -8.51 11.87
CA PHE A 185 12.80 -9.43 11.21
C PHE A 185 11.63 -9.69 12.15
N GLN A 186 10.45 -9.79 11.58
CA GLN A 186 9.25 -10.23 12.27
C GLN A 186 8.73 -11.51 11.62
N VAL A 187 8.43 -12.51 12.42
CA VAL A 187 7.85 -13.78 11.98
C VAL A 187 6.51 -13.97 12.65
N LEU A 188 5.46 -14.03 11.85
CA LEU A 188 4.10 -14.26 12.28
C LEU A 188 3.63 -15.65 11.83
N GLU A 189 2.94 -16.36 12.70
CA GLU A 189 2.21 -17.60 12.38
C GLU A 189 0.73 -17.29 12.30
N GLY A 190 0.03 -17.91 11.35
CA GLY A 190 -1.41 -17.71 11.18
C GLY A 190 -2.01 -18.71 10.21
N VAL A 191 -3.19 -18.40 9.71
CA VAL A 191 -3.93 -19.21 8.73
C VAL A 191 -4.23 -18.36 7.50
N TRP A 192 -3.98 -18.94 6.32
CA TRP A 192 -4.30 -18.32 5.05
C TRP A 192 -5.71 -18.69 4.61
N VAL A 193 -6.53 -17.69 4.31
CA VAL A 193 -7.94 -17.89 3.93
C VAL A 193 -8.25 -17.04 2.70
N LYS A 194 -8.91 -17.62 1.71
CA LYS A 194 -9.48 -16.82 0.61
C LYS A 194 -10.53 -15.87 1.16
N ASN A 195 -10.51 -14.62 0.71
CA ASN A 195 -11.60 -13.70 1.00
C ASN A 195 -12.93 -14.20 0.36
N PRO A 196 -14.10 -13.70 0.77
CA PRO A 196 -15.39 -14.15 0.25
C PRO A 196 -15.55 -14.04 -1.26
N THR A 197 -14.88 -13.08 -1.90
CA THR A 197 -14.90 -12.90 -3.37
C THR A 197 -13.90 -13.80 -4.09
N GLY A 198 -12.98 -14.46 -3.39
CA GLY A 198 -11.92 -15.28 -3.99
C GLY A 198 -10.87 -14.48 -4.76
N THR A 199 -10.76 -13.19 -4.49
CA THR A 199 -9.86 -12.25 -5.20
C THR A 199 -8.61 -11.89 -4.40
N ASP A 200 -8.50 -12.40 -3.16
CA ASP A 200 -7.35 -12.20 -2.28
C ASP A 200 -7.19 -13.38 -1.31
N ILE A 201 -5.96 -13.59 -0.84
CA ILE A 201 -5.61 -14.54 0.21
C ILE A 201 -5.23 -13.76 1.45
N GLN A 202 -6.06 -13.83 2.47
CA GLN A 202 -5.90 -13.10 3.73
C GLN A 202 -5.15 -13.94 4.76
N PHE A 203 -4.28 -13.28 5.52
CA PHE A 203 -3.62 -13.86 6.69
C PHE A 203 -4.44 -13.54 7.93
N THR A 204 -4.84 -14.56 8.65
CA THR A 204 -5.75 -14.43 9.80
C THR A 204 -5.19 -15.17 11.01
N GLN A 205 -5.74 -14.90 12.21
CA GLN A 205 -5.31 -15.52 13.46
C GLN A 205 -3.80 -15.32 13.72
N GLU A 206 -3.29 -14.12 13.42
CA GLU A 206 -1.88 -13.79 13.53
C GLU A 206 -1.38 -13.91 14.96
N ARG A 207 -0.27 -14.61 15.14
CA ARG A 207 0.50 -14.71 16.38
C ARG A 207 1.97 -14.38 16.09
N ASP A 208 2.54 -13.43 16.79
CA ASP A 208 3.96 -13.14 16.70
C ASP A 208 4.78 -14.26 17.35
N ILE A 209 5.62 -14.90 16.56
CA ILE A 209 6.52 -15.99 16.98
C ILE A 209 7.99 -15.63 16.71
N THR A 210 8.31 -14.36 16.53
CA THR A 210 9.66 -13.88 16.21
C THR A 210 10.71 -14.43 17.18
N ALA A 211 10.37 -14.49 18.47
CA ALA A 211 11.28 -15.03 19.49
C ALA A 211 11.71 -16.48 19.24
N GLU A 212 10.84 -17.31 18.62
CA GLU A 212 11.16 -18.71 18.28
C GLU A 212 12.22 -18.81 17.16
N PHE A 213 12.47 -17.69 16.45
CA PHE A 213 13.38 -17.58 15.31
C PHE A 213 14.67 -16.82 15.61
N ALA A 214 14.91 -16.38 16.85
CA ALA A 214 16.07 -15.57 17.22
C ALA A 214 17.43 -16.19 16.77
N ASN A 215 17.56 -17.53 16.83
CA ASN A 215 18.75 -18.26 16.40
C ASN A 215 18.56 -19.04 15.09
N LYS A 216 17.48 -18.78 14.34
CA LYS A 216 17.15 -19.49 13.10
C LYS A 216 17.24 -18.59 11.87
N ILE A 217 17.51 -17.32 12.06
CA ILE A 217 17.71 -16.33 11.00
C ILE A 217 19.20 -16.05 10.90
N SER A 218 19.77 -16.24 9.71
CA SER A 218 21.17 -15.93 9.41
C SER A 218 21.21 -14.94 8.25
N VAL A 219 21.89 -13.81 8.44
CA VAL A 219 22.08 -12.78 7.39
C VAL A 219 23.56 -12.79 7.01
N GLN A 220 23.87 -12.99 5.73
CA GLN A 220 25.22 -12.98 5.17
C GLN A 220 25.24 -12.12 3.89
N GLY A 221 25.76 -10.92 4.01
CA GLY A 221 25.82 -9.95 2.90
C GLY A 221 24.41 -9.63 2.35
N ASN A 222 24.19 -9.93 1.09
CA ASN A 222 22.93 -9.71 0.40
C ASN A 222 21.94 -10.88 0.47
N ARG A 223 22.19 -11.88 1.31
CA ARG A 223 21.31 -13.06 1.49
C ARG A 223 20.98 -13.25 2.96
N PHE A 224 19.71 -13.60 3.26
CA PHE A 224 19.38 -14.23 4.52
C PHE A 224 18.78 -15.62 4.32
N THR A 225 18.86 -16.43 5.38
CA THR A 225 18.19 -17.73 5.45
C THR A 225 17.41 -17.84 6.76
N ILE A 226 16.28 -18.52 6.72
CA ILE A 226 15.45 -18.84 7.88
C ILE A 226 15.22 -20.35 7.94
N ALA A 227 15.69 -21.00 8.99
CA ALA A 227 15.38 -22.40 9.27
C ALA A 227 13.95 -22.50 9.84
N ILE A 228 12.95 -22.60 8.97
CA ILE A 228 11.54 -22.73 9.37
C ILE A 228 11.30 -24.05 10.11
N GLY A 229 11.93 -25.12 9.65
CA GLY A 229 11.75 -26.46 10.20
C GLY A 229 10.42 -27.10 9.77
N SER A 230 9.98 -28.10 10.53
CA SER A 230 8.71 -28.77 10.26
C SER A 230 7.55 -28.03 10.90
N ARG A 231 6.43 -27.89 10.15
CA ARG A 231 5.20 -27.26 10.61
C ARG A 231 3.99 -28.11 10.25
N PRO A 232 3.00 -28.24 11.14
CA PRO A 232 1.79 -29.01 10.86
C PRO A 232 0.96 -28.33 9.75
N ALA A 233 0.07 -29.10 9.13
CA ALA A 233 -0.94 -28.55 8.25
C ALA A 233 -1.86 -27.54 8.97
N GLY A 234 -2.45 -26.64 8.22
CA GLY A 234 -3.34 -25.59 8.74
C GLY A 234 -2.61 -24.35 9.27
N LYS A 235 -1.29 -24.28 9.09
CA LYS A 235 -0.47 -23.15 9.51
C LYS A 235 0.38 -22.61 8.37
N GLY A 236 0.39 -21.28 8.24
CA GLY A 236 1.29 -20.56 7.37
C GLY A 236 2.09 -19.52 8.13
N LEU A 237 3.07 -18.93 7.48
CA LEU A 237 3.90 -17.88 8.06
C LEU A 237 3.86 -16.61 7.20
N GLN A 238 4.05 -15.48 7.87
CA GLN A 238 4.37 -14.23 7.22
C GLN A 238 5.65 -13.66 7.82
N ILE A 239 6.66 -13.46 6.98
CA ILE A 239 7.93 -12.84 7.35
C ILE A 239 7.92 -11.39 6.88
N ARG A 240 8.19 -10.44 7.77
CA ARG A 240 8.27 -9.02 7.47
C ARG A 240 9.67 -8.52 7.82
N TYR A 241 10.25 -7.71 6.95
CA TYR A 241 11.55 -7.08 7.16
C TYR A 241 11.67 -5.80 6.33
N LYS A 242 12.71 -5.04 6.62
CA LYS A 242 13.08 -3.83 5.89
C LYS A 242 14.42 -4.00 5.20
N VAL A 243 14.65 -3.15 4.21
CA VAL A 243 15.94 -2.94 3.61
C VAL A 243 16.29 -1.46 3.62
N LYS A 244 17.59 -1.16 3.72
CA LYS A 244 18.15 0.19 3.58
C LYS A 244 18.89 0.29 2.26
N ILE A 245 18.57 1.32 1.49
CA ILE A 245 19.23 1.69 0.25
C ILE A 245 20.29 2.74 0.59
N LYS A 246 21.54 2.49 0.22
CA LYS A 246 22.71 3.29 0.61
C LYS A 246 23.08 4.37 -0.41
N TYR A 247 22.19 4.67 -1.34
CA TYR A 247 22.39 5.69 -2.36
C TYR A 247 21.08 6.44 -2.64
N GLU A 248 21.14 7.51 -3.42
CA GLU A 248 19.99 8.27 -3.84
C GLU A 248 19.16 7.49 -4.87
N VAL A 249 17.90 7.21 -4.53
CA VAL A 249 16.99 6.41 -5.36
C VAL A 249 16.50 7.23 -6.54
N ALA A 250 16.73 6.74 -7.76
CA ALA A 250 16.23 7.35 -8.96
C ALA A 250 14.71 7.12 -9.14
N VAL A 251 14.04 8.07 -9.80
CA VAL A 251 12.63 7.92 -10.14
C VAL A 251 12.43 6.76 -11.12
N GLY A 252 11.58 5.79 -10.73
CA GLY A 252 11.30 4.60 -11.55
C GLY A 252 12.32 3.47 -11.38
N GLU A 253 13.24 3.60 -10.43
CA GLU A 253 14.18 2.51 -10.13
C GLU A 253 13.46 1.25 -9.63
N VAL A 254 13.89 0.10 -10.12
CA VAL A 254 13.32 -1.20 -9.78
C VAL A 254 14.28 -1.98 -8.91
N PHE A 255 13.81 -2.35 -7.72
CA PHE A 255 14.56 -3.19 -6.78
C PHE A 255 14.18 -4.65 -6.99
N LYS A 256 15.19 -5.45 -7.36
CA LYS A 256 15.02 -6.90 -7.58
C LYS A 256 15.43 -7.65 -6.32
N ASN A 257 14.60 -8.61 -5.96
CA ASN A 257 14.81 -9.43 -4.77
C ASN A 257 14.17 -10.80 -5.02
N GLU A 258 14.94 -11.86 -4.82
CA GLU A 258 14.52 -13.25 -5.04
C GLU A 258 14.28 -13.96 -3.72
N VAL A 259 13.30 -14.85 -3.70
CA VAL A 259 12.96 -15.67 -2.53
C VAL A 259 12.76 -17.12 -2.96
N GLU A 260 13.30 -18.04 -2.19
CA GLU A 260 13.20 -19.47 -2.40
C GLU A 260 12.73 -20.18 -1.12
N LEU A 261 11.94 -21.22 -1.29
CA LEU A 261 11.49 -22.10 -0.20
C LEU A 261 11.84 -23.55 -0.56
N GLU A 262 12.73 -24.12 0.22
CA GLU A 262 13.02 -25.55 0.19
C GLU A 262 12.14 -26.25 1.24
N ASP A 263 11.44 -27.31 0.85
CA ASP A 263 10.60 -28.12 1.74
C ASP A 263 10.82 -29.60 1.40
N ASN A 264 11.51 -30.29 2.28
CA ASN A 264 11.88 -31.71 2.08
C ASN A 264 10.67 -32.67 2.03
N GLY A 265 9.47 -32.18 2.33
CA GLY A 265 8.20 -32.92 2.17
C GLY A 265 7.60 -32.84 0.78
N LYS A 266 8.20 -32.07 -0.12
CA LYS A 266 7.73 -31.85 -1.50
C LYS A 266 8.90 -32.07 -2.47
N ASN A 267 8.86 -33.17 -3.19
CA ASN A 267 9.66 -33.36 -4.40
C ASN A 267 8.91 -32.77 -5.60
#